data_b4330ea914feb3b133d6ae408df300e2
#
_entry.id   b4330ea914feb3b133d6ae408df300e2
#
_cell.length_a   1.000
_cell.length_b   1.000
_cell.length_c   1.000
_cell.angle_alpha   90.00
_cell.angle_beta   90.00
_cell.angle_gamma   90.00
#
_symmetry.space_group_name_H-M   'P 1'
#
loop_
_entity.id
_entity.type
_entity.pdbx_description
1 polymer ?
#
loop_
_entity_poly.entity_id
_entity_poly.type
_entity_poly.pdbx_seq_one_letter_code
_entity_poly.pdbx_strand_id
1 'polypeptide(L)'
;MSGKVILIGAGPGDPLLITLRGKQYIGQADCIVYDRLASSELLAYARSDCELIYVGKENHHHTMKQDDINGLLAKKAGEYNMVVRLKGGDPYVFGRGGEEALYLKERQVEVEVVPGISSVIATLTDAGIPITHRGLSKGFQVVTAHSKRDEMADIDYAGLLDDSVTYLFLMGLSHTEEIANGLMAAGKPADTPAAVISNGTTARQKKVVGNLSNIYQMVLDAG
;
A
#
# COMPACT_ATOMS: atom_id res chain seq x y z
N MET A 1 11.52 -20.39 23.76
CA MET A 1 10.27 -19.70 23.40
C MET A 1 10.54 -18.99 22.09
N SER A 2 9.68 -19.11 21.09
CA SER A 2 9.82 -18.30 19.86
C SER A 2 9.50 -16.84 20.22
N GLY A 3 10.23 -15.92 19.62
CA GLY A 3 9.90 -14.50 19.69
C GLY A 3 8.59 -14.18 18.99
N LYS A 4 8.20 -12.90 18.96
CA LYS A 4 6.99 -12.42 18.28
C LYS A 4 7.32 -11.65 17.02
N VAL A 5 6.39 -11.66 16.06
CA VAL A 5 6.45 -10.83 14.85
C VAL A 5 5.39 -9.74 14.94
N ILE A 6 5.80 -8.49 14.67
CA ILE A 6 4.90 -7.34 14.64
C ILE A 6 4.82 -6.82 13.20
N LEU A 7 3.66 -6.97 12.57
CA LEU A 7 3.40 -6.38 11.26
C LEU A 7 3.00 -4.92 11.45
N ILE A 8 3.80 -3.99 10.95
CA ILE A 8 3.59 -2.55 11.15
C ILE A 8 3.31 -1.86 9.82
N GLY A 9 2.22 -1.11 9.75
CA GLY A 9 1.97 -0.19 8.67
C GLY A 9 2.87 1.04 8.77
N ALA A 10 3.74 1.22 7.78
CA ALA A 10 4.69 2.33 7.69
C ALA A 10 4.06 3.65 7.23
N GLY A 11 2.78 3.63 6.87
CA GLY A 11 2.15 4.78 6.23
C GLY A 11 2.44 4.88 4.73
N PRO A 12 1.96 5.95 4.07
CA PRO A 12 1.91 6.07 2.61
C PRO A 12 3.23 6.53 1.95
N GLY A 13 4.19 7.02 2.74
CA GLY A 13 5.48 7.54 2.23
C GLY A 13 6.13 8.54 3.16
N ASP A 14 5.41 9.57 3.62
CA ASP A 14 5.88 10.50 4.64
C ASP A 14 6.16 9.76 5.97
N PRO A 15 7.40 9.76 6.50
CA PRO A 15 7.73 9.09 7.75
C PRO A 15 7.00 9.68 8.96
N LEU A 16 6.51 10.92 8.90
CA LEU A 16 5.73 11.54 9.98
C LEU A 16 4.31 10.98 10.09
N LEU A 17 3.86 10.23 9.09
CA LEU A 17 2.56 9.54 9.10
C LEU A 17 2.62 8.13 9.71
N ILE A 18 3.75 7.77 10.32
CA ILE A 18 3.83 6.56 11.15
C ILE A 18 2.98 6.72 12.42
N THR A 19 2.35 5.66 12.86
CA THR A 19 1.66 5.68 14.16
C THR A 19 2.66 5.69 15.31
N LEU A 20 2.28 6.31 16.45
CA LEU A 20 3.14 6.31 17.65
C LEU A 20 3.50 4.90 18.11
N ARG A 21 2.54 3.94 18.03
CA ARG A 21 2.78 2.53 18.34
C ARG A 21 3.79 1.91 17.37
N GLY A 22 3.66 2.17 16.07
CA GLY A 22 4.60 1.69 15.05
C GLY A 22 6.02 2.19 15.32
N LYS A 23 6.17 3.50 15.58
CA LYS A 23 7.46 4.10 15.94
C LYS A 23 8.06 3.47 17.20
N GLN A 24 7.24 3.23 18.24
CA GLN A 24 7.69 2.61 19.48
C GLN A 24 8.25 1.21 19.22
N TYR A 25 7.55 0.37 18.46
CA TYR A 25 8.03 -0.98 18.14
C TYR A 25 9.28 -0.99 17.25
N ILE A 26 9.41 -0.06 16.29
CA ILE A 26 10.64 0.11 15.52
C ILE A 26 11.84 0.34 16.46
N GLY A 27 11.68 1.21 17.48
CA GLY A 27 12.71 1.50 18.46
C GLY A 27 13.01 0.38 19.46
N GLN A 28 12.20 -0.69 19.49
CA GLN A 28 12.38 -1.85 20.38
C GLN A 28 12.78 -3.12 19.62
N ALA A 29 12.72 -3.11 18.29
CA ALA A 29 12.95 -4.27 17.45
C ALA A 29 14.39 -4.79 17.56
N ASP A 30 14.53 -6.12 17.60
CA ASP A 30 15.82 -6.80 17.46
C ASP A 30 16.16 -7.01 15.98
N CYS A 31 15.13 -7.19 15.13
CA CYS A 31 15.25 -7.35 13.70
C CYS A 31 14.09 -6.64 12.97
N ILE A 32 14.38 -5.91 11.88
CA ILE A 32 13.40 -5.26 11.02
C ILE A 32 13.52 -5.80 9.60
N VAL A 33 12.44 -6.40 9.11
CA VAL A 33 12.28 -6.84 7.71
C VAL A 33 11.44 -5.81 6.98
N TYR A 34 11.96 -5.17 5.93
CA TYR A 34 11.30 -4.07 5.24
C TYR A 34 11.46 -4.14 3.72
N ASP A 35 10.59 -3.46 3.00
CA ASP A 35 10.63 -3.37 1.53
C ASP A 35 10.63 -1.90 1.05
N ARG A 36 10.66 -1.71 -0.27
CA ARG A 36 10.76 -0.41 -0.94
C ARG A 36 9.60 0.55 -0.63
N LEU A 37 8.44 0.04 -0.24
CA LEU A 37 7.25 0.87 0.01
C LEU A 37 7.25 1.49 1.40
N ALA A 38 8.05 0.97 2.32
CA ALA A 38 8.28 1.60 3.63
C ALA A 38 9.37 2.66 3.50
N SER A 39 9.15 3.86 4.03
CA SER A 39 10.17 4.91 4.05
C SER A 39 11.41 4.46 4.82
N SER A 40 12.57 4.52 4.17
CA SER A 40 13.85 4.18 4.82
C SER A 40 14.20 5.11 5.98
N GLU A 41 13.65 6.31 6.02
CA GLU A 41 13.85 7.26 7.13
C GLU A 41 13.31 6.72 8.46
N LEU A 42 12.31 5.82 8.42
CA LEU A 42 11.80 5.16 9.62
C LEU A 42 12.83 4.26 10.30
N LEU A 43 13.82 3.75 9.55
CA LEU A 43 14.88 2.92 10.09
C LEU A 43 15.82 3.69 11.05
N ALA A 44 15.84 5.03 10.96
CA ALA A 44 16.56 5.88 11.89
C ALA A 44 16.03 5.81 13.34
N TYR A 45 14.81 5.30 13.53
CA TYR A 45 14.24 5.04 14.87
C TYR A 45 14.67 3.70 15.46
N ALA A 46 15.28 2.81 14.67
CA ALA A 46 15.76 1.51 15.14
C ALA A 46 16.99 1.68 16.06
N ARG A 47 17.18 0.69 16.94
CA ARG A 47 18.39 0.60 17.76
C ARG A 47 19.60 0.35 16.87
N SER A 48 20.76 0.76 17.33
CA SER A 48 22.03 0.60 16.59
C SER A 48 22.46 -0.85 16.40
N ASP A 49 21.97 -1.76 17.24
CA ASP A 49 22.22 -3.20 17.20
C ASP A 49 21.09 -3.99 16.52
N CYS A 50 20.08 -3.31 15.99
CA CYS A 50 18.97 -3.95 15.27
C CYS A 50 19.44 -4.49 13.91
N GLU A 51 19.12 -5.77 13.61
CA GLU A 51 19.35 -6.32 12.27
C GLU A 51 18.34 -5.74 11.28
N LEU A 52 18.81 -5.18 10.16
CA LEU A 52 17.98 -4.62 9.09
C LEU A 52 18.03 -5.51 7.86
N ILE A 53 16.88 -6.06 7.42
CA ILE A 53 16.78 -6.96 6.27
C ILE A 53 15.86 -6.37 5.22
N TYR A 54 16.43 -6.02 4.06
CA TYR A 54 15.68 -5.58 2.91
C TYR A 54 15.16 -6.76 2.08
N VAL A 55 13.87 -6.79 1.77
CA VAL A 55 13.23 -7.87 0.99
C VAL A 55 12.55 -7.38 -0.30
N GLY A 56 12.75 -6.12 -0.66
CA GLY A 56 12.21 -5.53 -1.89
C GLY A 56 12.99 -5.91 -3.15
N LYS A 57 12.55 -5.39 -4.30
CA LYS A 57 13.27 -5.52 -5.58
C LYS A 57 14.55 -4.67 -5.53
N GLU A 58 15.70 -5.28 -5.70
CA GLU A 58 16.94 -4.59 -6.05
C GLU A 58 17.27 -4.81 -7.53
N ASN A 59 17.93 -3.81 -8.16
CA ASN A 59 18.47 -3.96 -9.50
C ASN A 59 19.45 -5.16 -9.52
N HIS A 60 19.11 -6.19 -10.31
CA HIS A 60 19.88 -7.43 -10.52
C HIS A 60 19.68 -8.59 -9.51
N HIS A 61 18.83 -8.46 -8.48
CA HIS A 61 18.44 -9.60 -7.65
C HIS A 61 16.94 -9.92 -7.82
N HIS A 62 16.61 -11.23 -7.88
CA HIS A 62 15.22 -11.67 -7.93
C HIS A 62 14.47 -11.16 -6.70
N THR A 63 13.30 -10.56 -6.91
CA THR A 63 12.38 -10.21 -5.81
C THR A 63 12.14 -11.45 -4.97
N MET A 64 12.35 -11.34 -3.66
CA MET A 64 12.00 -12.43 -2.75
C MET A 64 10.51 -12.75 -2.89
N LYS A 65 10.18 -14.01 -3.13
CA LYS A 65 8.78 -14.44 -3.23
C LYS A 65 8.10 -14.30 -1.86
N GLN A 66 6.79 -14.14 -1.84
CA GLN A 66 6.06 -13.99 -0.57
C GLN A 66 6.28 -15.17 0.38
N ASP A 67 6.33 -16.39 -0.15
CA ASP A 67 6.58 -17.59 0.66
C ASP A 67 7.96 -17.56 1.31
N ASP A 68 8.96 -17.02 0.61
CA ASP A 68 10.31 -16.86 1.15
C ASP A 68 10.35 -15.78 2.25
N ILE A 69 9.59 -14.68 2.07
CA ILE A 69 9.43 -13.64 3.11
C ILE A 69 8.75 -14.23 4.35
N ASN A 70 7.68 -15.01 4.16
CA ASN A 70 6.97 -15.68 5.24
C ASN A 70 7.91 -16.62 6.02
N GLY A 71 8.71 -17.41 5.29
CA GLY A 71 9.72 -18.31 5.87
C GLY A 71 10.81 -17.54 6.63
N LEU A 72 11.28 -16.42 6.07
CA LEU A 72 12.25 -15.54 6.71
C LEU A 72 11.73 -14.99 8.04
N LEU A 73 10.49 -14.50 8.08
CA LEU A 73 9.87 -13.97 9.29
C LEU A 73 9.77 -15.04 10.39
N ALA A 74 9.34 -16.26 10.04
CA ALA A 74 9.27 -17.38 10.98
C ALA A 74 10.66 -17.79 11.50
N LYS A 75 11.67 -17.82 10.62
CA LYS A 75 13.06 -18.10 10.99
C LYS A 75 13.58 -17.04 11.98
N LYS A 76 13.39 -15.75 11.66
CA LYS A 76 13.86 -14.65 12.51
C LYS A 76 13.15 -14.60 13.87
N ALA A 77 11.88 -14.99 13.94
CA ALA A 77 11.18 -15.17 15.22
C ALA A 77 11.78 -16.29 16.09
N GLY A 78 12.47 -17.25 15.51
CA GLY A 78 13.26 -18.26 16.23
C GLY A 78 14.61 -17.75 16.76
N GLU A 79 15.13 -16.67 16.17
CA GLU A 79 16.45 -16.10 16.47
C GLU A 79 16.36 -14.87 17.41
N TYR A 80 15.26 -14.13 17.37
CA TYR A 80 15.04 -12.85 18.06
C TYR A 80 13.77 -12.83 18.90
N ASN A 81 13.74 -12.01 19.94
CA ASN A 81 12.54 -11.85 20.78
C ASN A 81 11.47 -10.99 20.07
N MET A 82 11.88 -9.97 19.31
CA MET A 82 10.98 -9.06 18.61
C MET A 82 11.44 -8.80 17.17
N VAL A 83 10.67 -9.31 16.23
CA VAL A 83 10.85 -9.08 14.78
C VAL A 83 9.77 -8.13 14.30
N VAL A 84 10.16 -7.03 13.65
CA VAL A 84 9.25 -6.10 13.00
C VAL A 84 9.24 -6.38 11.50
N ARG A 85 8.05 -6.55 10.92
CA ARG A 85 7.81 -6.49 9.48
C ARG A 85 7.21 -5.12 9.15
N LEU A 86 8.01 -4.23 8.55
CA LEU A 86 7.59 -2.89 8.18
C LEU A 86 7.05 -2.88 6.75
N LYS A 87 5.79 -2.48 6.55
CA LYS A 87 5.03 -2.57 5.30
C LYS A 87 4.49 -1.19 4.90
N GLY A 88 4.61 -0.81 3.64
CA GLY A 88 4.00 0.45 3.16
C GLY A 88 2.48 0.48 3.37
N GLY A 89 1.92 1.63 3.67
CA GLY A 89 0.51 1.82 3.95
C GLY A 89 0.06 1.11 5.23
N ASP A 90 -1.01 0.31 5.11
CA ASP A 90 -1.55 -0.57 6.15
C ASP A 90 -1.27 -2.04 5.80
N PRO A 91 -0.89 -2.91 6.76
CA PRO A 91 -0.55 -4.31 6.48
C PRO A 91 -1.68 -5.11 5.84
N TYR A 92 -2.94 -4.78 6.14
CA TYR A 92 -4.12 -5.51 5.70
C TYR A 92 -4.85 -4.88 4.50
N VAL A 93 -4.39 -3.72 4.02
CA VAL A 93 -4.95 -3.07 2.82
C VAL A 93 -4.03 -3.32 1.62
N PHE A 94 -4.33 -4.36 0.83
CA PHE A 94 -3.54 -4.83 -0.33
C PHE A 94 -2.06 -5.08 -0.03
N GLY A 95 -1.71 -5.23 1.27
CA GLY A 95 -0.34 -5.43 1.74
C GLY A 95 0.05 -6.89 1.97
N ARG A 96 -0.83 -7.87 1.75
CA ARG A 96 -0.61 -9.31 1.99
C ARG A 96 -0.27 -9.66 3.45
N GLY A 97 -0.45 -8.74 4.40
CA GLY A 97 -0.18 -8.97 5.82
C GLY A 97 -1.03 -10.09 6.42
N GLY A 98 -2.23 -10.33 5.88
CA GLY A 98 -3.07 -11.47 6.27
C GLY A 98 -2.42 -12.81 5.96
N GLU A 99 -1.75 -12.96 4.79
CA GLU A 99 -1.01 -14.16 4.41
C GLU A 99 0.19 -14.38 5.36
N GLU A 100 0.95 -13.32 5.64
CA GLU A 100 2.08 -13.34 6.59
C GLU A 100 1.61 -13.77 8.00
N ALA A 101 0.51 -13.17 8.48
CA ALA A 101 -0.02 -13.47 9.81
C ALA A 101 -0.53 -14.92 9.93
N LEU A 102 -1.23 -15.44 8.92
CA LEU A 102 -1.72 -16.83 8.91
C LEU A 102 -0.55 -17.81 8.90
N TYR A 103 0.45 -17.61 8.02
CA TYR A 103 1.64 -18.46 7.92
C TYR A 103 2.39 -18.56 9.25
N LEU A 104 2.55 -17.43 9.96
CA LEU A 104 3.23 -17.37 11.25
C LEU A 104 2.43 -18.07 12.36
N LYS A 105 1.09 -17.84 12.40
CA LYS A 105 0.20 -18.49 13.39
C LYS A 105 0.18 -20.01 13.25
N GLU A 106 0.18 -20.53 12.03
CA GLU A 106 0.29 -21.99 11.78
C GLU A 106 1.57 -22.59 12.36
N ARG A 107 2.60 -21.78 12.53
CA ARG A 107 3.89 -22.16 13.13
C ARG A 107 4.04 -21.78 14.61
N GLN A 108 2.91 -21.42 15.24
CA GLN A 108 2.86 -21.03 16.65
C GLN A 108 3.74 -19.83 17.00
N VAL A 109 4.00 -18.95 16.01
CA VAL A 109 4.66 -17.66 16.23
C VAL A 109 3.60 -16.64 16.65
N GLU A 110 3.83 -15.93 17.73
CA GLU A 110 2.97 -14.82 18.17
C GLU A 110 3.03 -13.69 17.15
N VAL A 111 1.85 -13.20 16.73
CA VAL A 111 1.74 -12.11 15.75
C VAL A 111 0.88 -11.00 16.31
N GLU A 112 1.42 -9.79 16.29
CA GLU A 112 0.68 -8.54 16.52
C GLU A 112 0.64 -7.72 15.23
N VAL A 113 -0.47 -7.00 15.00
CA VAL A 113 -0.60 -6.10 13.83
C VAL A 113 -0.85 -4.69 14.31
N VAL A 114 -0.03 -3.77 13.84
CA VAL A 114 -0.16 -2.34 14.08
C VAL A 114 -0.65 -1.68 12.80
N PRO A 115 -1.84 -1.07 12.79
CA PRO A 115 -2.36 -0.41 11.60
C PRO A 115 -1.47 0.75 11.17
N GLY A 116 -1.49 1.04 9.87
CA GLY A 116 -0.87 2.22 9.28
C GLY A 116 -1.86 3.04 8.50
N ILE A 117 -1.51 4.27 8.15
CA ILE A 117 -2.34 5.10 7.29
C ILE A 117 -2.20 4.58 5.86
N SER A 118 -3.30 4.04 5.31
CA SER A 118 -3.31 3.57 3.92
C SER A 118 -3.18 4.72 2.93
N SER A 119 -2.48 4.49 1.80
CA SER A 119 -2.42 5.41 0.66
C SER A 119 -3.80 5.76 0.11
N VAL A 120 -4.79 4.89 0.26
CA VAL A 120 -6.20 5.13 -0.07
C VAL A 120 -6.72 6.45 0.51
N ILE A 121 -6.37 6.75 1.74
CA ILE A 121 -6.84 7.95 2.45
C ILE A 121 -5.79 9.05 2.39
N ALA A 122 -4.56 8.73 2.78
CA ALA A 122 -3.52 9.73 2.97
C ALA A 122 -3.15 10.46 1.67
N THR A 123 -3.00 9.73 0.57
CA THR A 123 -2.63 10.30 -0.73
C THR A 123 -3.67 11.30 -1.24
N LEU A 124 -4.96 10.98 -1.09
CA LEU A 124 -6.04 11.90 -1.48
C LEU A 124 -6.09 13.12 -0.58
N THR A 125 -5.96 12.94 0.73
CA THR A 125 -5.96 14.03 1.70
C THR A 125 -4.81 15.01 1.43
N ASP A 126 -3.61 14.50 1.21
CA ASP A 126 -2.41 15.29 0.90
C ASP A 126 -2.55 16.01 -0.46
N ALA A 127 -3.19 15.37 -1.43
CA ALA A 127 -3.50 15.96 -2.73
C ALA A 127 -4.66 16.99 -2.68
N GLY A 128 -5.31 17.21 -1.53
CA GLY A 128 -6.45 18.12 -1.37
C GLY A 128 -7.74 17.59 -2.00
N ILE A 129 -7.91 16.27 -2.13
CA ILE A 129 -9.10 15.62 -2.68
C ILE A 129 -9.83 14.87 -1.57
N PRO A 130 -10.99 15.35 -1.10
CA PRO A 130 -11.77 14.61 -0.11
C PRO A 130 -12.33 13.32 -0.69
N ILE A 131 -12.10 12.20 -0.01
CA ILE A 131 -12.58 10.87 -0.44
C ILE A 131 -14.11 10.76 -0.33
N THR A 132 -14.71 11.49 0.59
CA THR A 132 -16.16 11.64 0.76
C THR A 132 -16.51 13.12 0.91
N HIS A 133 -17.68 13.53 0.41
CA HIS A 133 -18.15 14.92 0.52
C HIS A 133 -19.67 14.93 0.67
N ARG A 134 -20.17 15.67 1.67
CA ARG A 134 -21.62 15.79 1.90
C ARG A 134 -22.30 16.37 0.65
N GLY A 135 -23.32 15.68 0.16
CA GLY A 135 -24.08 16.09 -1.03
C GLY A 135 -23.49 15.64 -2.37
N LEU A 136 -22.26 15.08 -2.38
CA LEU A 136 -21.63 14.53 -3.59
C LEU A 136 -21.35 13.02 -3.45
N SER A 137 -20.56 12.64 -2.46
CA SER A 137 -20.13 11.26 -2.29
C SER A 137 -20.39 10.80 -0.85
N LYS A 138 -21.25 9.81 -0.66
CA LYS A 138 -21.64 9.22 0.64
C LYS A 138 -20.83 7.96 0.99
N GLY A 139 -19.98 7.50 0.07
CA GLY A 139 -19.15 6.34 0.28
C GLY A 139 -17.99 6.30 -0.67
N PHE A 140 -17.09 5.34 -0.45
CA PHE A 140 -16.00 5.07 -1.39
C PHE A 140 -15.78 3.56 -1.51
N GLN A 141 -15.30 3.14 -2.67
CA GLN A 141 -14.92 1.76 -2.94
C GLN A 141 -13.48 1.72 -3.44
N VAL A 142 -12.72 0.77 -2.92
CA VAL A 142 -11.31 0.57 -3.29
C VAL A 142 -11.15 -0.71 -4.08
N VAL A 143 -10.53 -0.60 -5.24
CA VAL A 143 -10.29 -1.70 -6.16
C VAL A 143 -8.79 -1.77 -6.42
N THR A 144 -8.23 -2.98 -6.49
CA THR A 144 -6.88 -3.17 -7.01
C THR A 144 -6.92 -3.31 -8.53
N ALA A 145 -6.08 -2.56 -9.24
CA ALA A 145 -5.91 -2.74 -10.68
C ALA A 145 -4.88 -3.83 -11.03
N HIS A 146 -4.28 -4.47 -10.00
CA HIS A 146 -3.19 -5.42 -10.19
C HIS A 146 -3.60 -6.83 -9.79
N SER A 147 -3.34 -7.82 -10.68
CA SER A 147 -3.60 -9.23 -10.44
C SER A 147 -2.39 -9.94 -9.80
N LYS A 148 -2.58 -11.21 -9.38
CA LYS A 148 -1.48 -12.07 -8.87
C LYS A 148 -0.38 -12.36 -9.92
N ARG A 149 -0.65 -12.11 -11.21
CA ARG A 149 0.26 -12.41 -12.34
C ARG A 149 1.00 -11.20 -12.87
N ASP A 150 1.02 -10.08 -12.13
CA ASP A 150 1.56 -8.80 -12.60
C ASP A 150 0.83 -8.24 -13.85
N GLU A 151 -0.43 -8.65 -14.06
CA GLU A 151 -1.32 -8.22 -15.13
C GLU A 151 -2.43 -7.34 -14.56
N MET A 152 -3.21 -6.70 -15.40
CA MET A 152 -4.42 -6.02 -14.98
C MET A 152 -5.39 -6.98 -14.28
N ALA A 153 -6.00 -6.54 -13.19
CA ALA A 153 -7.04 -7.31 -12.52
C ALA A 153 -8.31 -7.35 -13.38
N ASP A 154 -9.05 -8.45 -13.28
CA ASP A 154 -10.41 -8.52 -13.81
C ASP A 154 -11.32 -7.64 -12.95
N ILE A 155 -11.78 -6.52 -13.51
CA ILE A 155 -12.58 -5.51 -12.81
C ILE A 155 -14.01 -5.54 -13.35
N ASP A 156 -14.98 -5.79 -12.47
CA ASP A 156 -16.40 -5.63 -12.78
C ASP A 156 -16.78 -4.15 -12.83
N TYR A 157 -16.58 -3.52 -14.00
CA TYR A 157 -16.91 -2.12 -14.19
C TYR A 157 -18.41 -1.82 -14.09
N ALA A 158 -19.28 -2.79 -14.38
CA ALA A 158 -20.73 -2.60 -14.27
C ALA A 158 -21.16 -2.37 -12.80
N GLY A 159 -20.42 -2.92 -11.84
CA GLY A 159 -20.62 -2.68 -10.41
C GLY A 159 -20.10 -1.33 -9.92
N LEU A 160 -19.48 -0.51 -10.77
CA LEU A 160 -18.80 0.76 -10.39
C LEU A 160 -19.49 2.00 -10.97
N LEU A 161 -20.83 2.00 -11.07
CA LEU A 161 -21.59 3.05 -11.74
C LEU A 161 -22.32 4.02 -10.79
N ASP A 162 -22.34 3.77 -9.48
CA ASP A 162 -23.02 4.66 -8.52
C ASP A 162 -22.29 6.02 -8.43
N ASP A 163 -22.94 7.10 -8.84
CA ASP A 163 -22.38 8.47 -8.83
C ASP A 163 -22.22 9.04 -7.41
N SER A 164 -22.81 8.41 -6.41
CA SER A 164 -22.64 8.79 -5.00
C SER A 164 -21.46 8.09 -4.32
N VAL A 165 -20.65 7.33 -5.06
CA VAL A 165 -19.47 6.59 -4.56
C VAL A 165 -18.21 7.08 -5.25
N THR A 166 -17.18 7.37 -4.47
CA THR A 166 -15.84 7.62 -5.00
C THR A 166 -15.13 6.30 -5.23
N TYR A 167 -14.71 6.02 -6.44
CA TYR A 167 -13.96 4.82 -6.80
C TYR A 167 -12.46 5.08 -6.81
N LEU A 168 -11.71 4.22 -6.15
CA LEU A 168 -10.25 4.33 -6.01
C LEU A 168 -9.59 3.08 -6.57
N PHE A 169 -8.72 3.27 -7.55
CA PHE A 169 -7.97 2.18 -8.17
C PHE A 169 -6.52 2.23 -7.71
N LEU A 170 -6.14 1.30 -6.83
CA LEU A 170 -4.75 1.18 -6.38
C LEU A 170 -3.92 0.40 -7.40
N MET A 171 -2.63 0.76 -7.52
CA MET A 171 -1.70 0.16 -8.48
C MET A 171 -2.15 0.30 -9.95
N GLY A 172 -2.93 1.35 -10.25
CA GLY A 172 -3.57 1.55 -11.54
C GLY A 172 -2.84 2.51 -12.50
N LEU A 173 -1.67 3.04 -12.15
CA LEU A 173 -0.99 4.04 -12.99
C LEU A 173 -0.72 3.54 -14.42
N SER A 174 -0.18 2.33 -14.56
CA SER A 174 0.07 1.69 -15.86
C SER A 174 -1.19 1.25 -16.59
N HIS A 175 -2.33 1.22 -15.91
CA HIS A 175 -3.63 0.77 -16.43
C HIS A 175 -4.66 1.92 -16.49
N THR A 176 -4.18 3.17 -16.46
CA THR A 176 -5.07 4.35 -16.45
C THR A 176 -5.99 4.37 -17.66
N GLU A 177 -5.48 4.01 -18.83
CA GLU A 177 -6.26 3.96 -20.09
C GLU A 177 -7.35 2.90 -20.02
N GLU A 178 -7.00 1.67 -19.63
CA GLU A 178 -7.93 0.54 -19.56
C GLU A 178 -9.01 0.80 -18.51
N ILE A 179 -8.67 1.41 -17.37
CA ILE A 179 -9.63 1.74 -16.32
C ILE A 179 -10.61 2.80 -16.83
N ALA A 180 -10.12 3.88 -17.43
CA ALA A 180 -10.97 4.95 -17.95
C ALA A 180 -11.91 4.45 -19.06
N ASN A 181 -11.37 3.69 -20.02
CA ASN A 181 -12.16 3.10 -21.09
C ASN A 181 -13.18 2.07 -20.58
N GLY A 182 -12.79 1.23 -19.61
CA GLY A 182 -13.69 0.24 -19.00
C GLY A 182 -14.88 0.89 -18.29
N LEU A 183 -14.65 1.97 -17.52
CA LEU A 183 -15.71 2.73 -16.87
C LEU A 183 -16.65 3.39 -17.88
N MET A 184 -16.12 4.01 -18.93
CA MET A 184 -16.93 4.63 -19.98
C MET A 184 -17.73 3.59 -20.78
N ALA A 185 -17.12 2.46 -21.13
CA ALA A 185 -17.81 1.37 -21.83
C ALA A 185 -18.93 0.74 -20.99
N ALA A 186 -18.78 0.73 -19.66
CA ALA A 186 -19.82 0.28 -18.74
C ALA A 186 -20.95 1.30 -18.54
N GLY A 187 -20.78 2.54 -18.96
CA GLY A 187 -21.82 3.58 -18.92
C GLY A 187 -21.51 4.82 -18.06
N LYS A 188 -20.32 4.94 -17.47
CA LYS A 188 -19.92 6.21 -16.82
C LYS A 188 -19.80 7.34 -17.85
N PRO A 189 -20.31 8.55 -17.58
CA PRO A 189 -20.14 9.71 -18.46
C PRO A 189 -18.66 10.03 -18.71
N ALA A 190 -18.32 10.40 -19.92
CA ALA A 190 -16.94 10.70 -20.31
C ALA A 190 -16.35 11.92 -19.58
N ASP A 191 -17.20 12.83 -19.12
CA ASP A 191 -16.86 14.00 -18.33
C ASP A 191 -16.80 13.77 -16.81
N THR A 192 -17.00 12.50 -16.36
CA THR A 192 -16.84 12.13 -14.95
C THR A 192 -15.44 12.54 -14.44
N PRO A 193 -15.36 13.34 -13.36
CA PRO A 193 -14.10 13.80 -12.83
C PRO A 193 -13.19 12.66 -12.42
N ALA A 194 -11.92 12.75 -12.80
CA ALA A 194 -10.89 11.76 -12.50
C ALA A 194 -9.58 12.42 -12.07
N ALA A 195 -8.84 11.78 -11.19
CA ALA A 195 -7.50 12.20 -10.79
C ALA A 195 -6.56 11.01 -10.69
N VAL A 196 -5.30 11.23 -11.07
CA VAL A 196 -4.21 10.27 -10.87
C VAL A 196 -3.17 10.91 -9.96
N ILE A 197 -2.79 10.20 -8.91
CA ILE A 197 -1.78 10.65 -7.95
C ILE A 197 -0.71 9.56 -7.83
N SER A 198 0.52 9.93 -8.05
CA SER A 198 1.68 9.05 -7.88
C SER A 198 2.61 9.55 -6.78
N ASN A 199 3.33 8.64 -6.13
CA ASN A 199 4.25 8.90 -5.03
C ASN A 199 3.64 9.78 -3.92
N GLY A 200 2.37 9.51 -3.59
CA GLY A 200 1.60 10.30 -2.63
C GLY A 200 2.31 10.50 -1.30
N THR A 201 2.14 11.68 -0.69
CA THR A 201 2.74 12.13 0.58
C THR A 201 4.27 12.22 0.57
N THR A 202 4.92 12.15 -0.58
CA THR A 202 6.38 12.32 -0.69
C THR A 202 6.73 13.60 -1.48
N ALA A 203 7.97 14.05 -1.37
CA ALA A 203 8.47 15.17 -2.16
C ALA A 203 8.39 14.94 -3.69
N ARG A 204 8.14 13.70 -4.13
CA ARG A 204 7.98 13.32 -5.53
C ARG A 204 6.52 13.16 -5.95
N GLN A 205 5.56 13.57 -5.10
CA GLN A 205 4.16 13.47 -5.43
C GLN A 205 3.82 14.23 -6.71
N LYS A 206 3.15 13.56 -7.64
CA LYS A 206 2.54 14.16 -8.82
C LYS A 206 1.03 13.98 -8.74
N LYS A 207 0.27 15.01 -9.13
CA LYS A 207 -1.18 15.01 -9.21
C LYS A 207 -1.61 15.48 -10.58
N VAL A 208 -2.39 14.68 -11.28
CA VAL A 208 -3.05 15.02 -12.54
C VAL A 208 -4.56 14.98 -12.30
N VAL A 209 -5.28 16.01 -12.72
CA VAL A 209 -6.75 16.11 -12.56
C VAL A 209 -7.37 16.37 -13.93
N GLY A 210 -8.36 15.59 -14.29
CA GLY A 210 -9.08 15.66 -15.55
C GLY A 210 -10.45 14.98 -15.43
N ASN A 211 -10.86 14.31 -16.50
CA ASN A 211 -12.05 13.47 -16.56
C ASN A 211 -11.72 12.15 -17.27
N LEU A 212 -12.66 11.20 -17.30
CA LEU A 212 -12.41 9.89 -17.89
C LEU A 212 -11.95 9.96 -19.35
N SER A 213 -12.43 10.93 -20.14
CA SER A 213 -12.08 11.04 -21.55
C SER A 213 -10.65 11.52 -21.82
N ASN A 214 -10.02 12.21 -20.87
CA ASN A 214 -8.72 12.87 -21.11
C ASN A 214 -7.63 12.50 -20.09
N ILE A 215 -7.97 11.86 -18.98
CA ILE A 215 -7.03 11.63 -17.86
C ILE A 215 -5.78 10.84 -18.29
N TYR A 216 -5.93 9.87 -19.19
CA TYR A 216 -4.79 9.09 -19.67
C TYR A 216 -3.77 9.95 -20.43
N GLN A 217 -4.27 10.77 -21.40
CA GLN A 217 -3.39 11.67 -22.15
C GLN A 217 -2.70 12.68 -21.22
N MET A 218 -3.44 13.23 -20.26
CA MET A 218 -2.86 14.17 -19.29
C MET A 218 -1.79 13.53 -18.41
N VAL A 219 -1.93 12.25 -18.08
CA VAL A 219 -0.88 11.49 -17.35
C VAL A 219 0.36 11.31 -18.20
N LEU A 220 0.21 10.97 -19.50
CA LEU A 220 1.35 10.86 -20.43
C LEU A 220 2.11 12.19 -20.57
N ASP A 221 1.37 13.30 -20.68
CA ASP A 221 1.95 14.65 -20.84
C ASP A 221 2.69 15.11 -19.57
N ALA A 222 2.28 14.61 -18.40
CA ALA A 222 2.90 14.94 -17.11
C ALA A 222 4.16 14.10 -16.78
N GLY A 223 4.41 13.01 -17.49
CA GLY A 223 5.58 12.11 -17.34
C GLY A 223 5.51 11.26 -16.11
#